data_1cb48fffe411915036e24a2489c7aa88
#
_entry.id   1cb48fffe411915036e24a2489c7aa88
#
_cell.length_a   1.000
_cell.length_b   1.000
_cell.length_c   1.000
_cell.angle_alpha   90.00
_cell.angle_beta   90.00
_cell.angle_gamma   90.00
#
_symmetry.space_group_name_H-M   'P 1'
#
loop_
_entity.id
_entity.type
_entity.pdbx_description
1 polymer ?
#
loop_
_entity_poly.entity_id
_entity_poly.type
_entity_poly.pdbx_seq_one_letter_code
_entity_poly.pdbx_strand_id
1 'polypeptide(L)'
;MDKPAEIQLSGGAMIDGVVRVGDTVRRPTRYATQLMRDVLVHLERAGFDAAPRWLGFDEKGRDVLSWIDGETLTERGQMHPYIGDPPGRLTFSDQQIAAVMHLLRRYHDAFGDDVICHGDFGPWNIVWRNGLPFAVIDFDNAYRGDVADDVAYALRMFISYGFARAAPAELVRRTRAALRAYGASFHVPAILAREYDRAEERCRRNHWHRQLAKLPMERAWLAANRGAF
;
A
#
# COMPACT_ATOMS: atom_id res chain seq x y z
N MET A 1 7.10 -36.47 12.65
CA MET A 1 7.59 -35.34 11.82
C MET A 1 7.63 -34.12 12.71
N ASP A 2 8.80 -33.51 12.86
CA ASP A 2 8.92 -32.27 13.61
C ASP A 2 8.04 -31.19 12.96
N LYS A 3 7.22 -30.49 13.77
CA LYS A 3 6.47 -29.33 13.27
C LYS A 3 7.46 -28.26 12.80
N PRO A 4 7.27 -27.66 11.60
CA PRO A 4 8.17 -26.61 11.15
C PRO A 4 8.18 -25.45 12.15
N ALA A 5 9.36 -24.89 12.38
CA ALA A 5 9.56 -23.80 13.36
C ALA A 5 8.72 -22.56 12.97
N GLU A 6 8.10 -21.95 13.97
CA GLU A 6 7.45 -20.64 13.81
C GLU A 6 8.53 -19.55 13.92
N ILE A 7 8.68 -18.74 12.87
CA ILE A 7 9.62 -17.61 12.83
C ILE A 7 8.80 -16.34 12.96
N GLN A 8 9.01 -15.58 14.03
CA GLN A 8 8.32 -14.30 14.22
C GLN A 8 8.71 -13.33 13.12
N LEU A 9 7.71 -12.75 12.44
CA LEU A 9 7.95 -11.70 11.46
C LEU A 9 7.99 -10.34 12.19
N SER A 10 9.10 -9.64 11.99
CA SER A 10 9.28 -8.27 12.49
C SER A 10 8.84 -7.31 11.37
N GLY A 11 7.90 -6.40 11.65
CA GLY A 11 7.62 -5.33 10.69
C GLY A 11 6.19 -4.86 10.53
N GLY A 12 5.21 -5.57 11.06
CA GLY A 12 3.85 -5.05 11.15
C GLY A 12 3.72 -4.09 12.34
N ALA A 13 3.52 -2.80 12.09
CA ALA A 13 3.36 -1.82 13.17
C ALA A 13 2.09 -2.05 14.02
N MET A 14 1.17 -2.91 13.56
CA MET A 14 -0.20 -3.00 14.08
C MET A 14 -0.62 -4.43 14.49
N ILE A 15 0.10 -5.47 14.08
CA ILE A 15 -0.37 -6.85 14.29
C ILE A 15 0.69 -7.69 14.98
N ASP A 16 0.47 -7.98 16.25
CA ASP A 16 1.27 -8.96 16.99
C ASP A 16 0.88 -10.40 16.62
N GLY A 17 1.86 -11.30 16.64
CA GLY A 17 1.64 -12.72 16.47
C GLY A 17 1.60 -13.21 15.02
N VAL A 18 2.11 -12.44 14.07
CA VAL A 18 2.33 -12.90 12.70
C VAL A 18 3.63 -13.69 12.63
N VAL A 19 3.56 -14.94 12.15
CA VAL A 19 4.72 -15.83 12.05
C VAL A 19 4.81 -16.46 10.65
N ARG A 20 6.04 -16.71 10.21
CA ARG A 20 6.30 -17.57 9.05
C ARG A 20 6.45 -19.01 9.50
N VAL A 21 5.83 -19.93 8.77
CA VAL A 21 5.93 -21.37 8.96
C VAL A 21 6.15 -22.02 7.59
N GLY A 22 7.40 -22.37 7.28
CA GLY A 22 7.78 -22.83 5.94
C GLY A 22 7.46 -21.77 4.88
N ASP A 23 6.70 -22.16 3.87
CA ASP A 23 6.27 -21.28 2.76
C ASP A 23 4.90 -20.64 3.00
N THR A 24 4.56 -20.43 4.26
CA THR A 24 3.27 -19.83 4.64
C THR A 24 3.43 -18.84 5.78
N VAL A 25 2.48 -17.89 5.86
CA VAL A 25 2.33 -16.95 6.96
C VAL A 25 1.12 -17.34 7.79
N ARG A 26 1.24 -17.30 9.11
CA ARG A 26 0.14 -17.45 10.07
C ARG A 26 -0.14 -16.10 10.71
N ARG A 27 -1.39 -15.66 10.66
CA ARG A 27 -1.81 -14.40 11.27
C ARG A 27 -3.08 -14.57 12.10
N PRO A 28 -3.20 -13.86 13.24
CA PRO A 28 -4.40 -13.93 14.06
C PRO A 28 -5.64 -13.47 13.30
N THR A 29 -6.70 -14.29 13.30
CA THR A 29 -7.98 -14.02 12.61
C THR A 29 -8.71 -12.76 13.09
N ARG A 30 -8.43 -12.30 14.32
CA ARG A 30 -9.05 -11.08 14.88
C ARG A 30 -8.81 -9.81 14.04
N TYR A 31 -7.79 -9.83 13.20
CA TYR A 31 -7.44 -8.70 12.30
C TYR A 31 -7.92 -8.91 10.88
N ALA A 32 -8.30 -10.13 10.51
CA ALA A 32 -8.72 -10.46 9.15
C ALA A 32 -10.24 -10.35 9.03
N THR A 33 -10.69 -9.63 8.02
CA THR A 33 -12.11 -9.53 7.67
C THR A 33 -12.49 -10.66 6.70
N GLN A 34 -13.80 -10.98 6.62
CA GLN A 34 -14.28 -11.87 5.56
C GLN A 34 -13.97 -11.30 4.18
N LEU A 35 -14.11 -9.96 4.02
CA LEU A 35 -13.81 -9.29 2.75
C LEU A 35 -12.34 -9.51 2.33
N MET A 36 -11.38 -9.46 3.25
CA MET A 36 -9.96 -9.74 2.93
C MET A 36 -9.79 -11.15 2.34
N ARG A 37 -10.46 -12.16 2.92
CA ARG A 37 -10.39 -13.55 2.40
C ARG A 37 -11.03 -13.67 1.04
N ASP A 38 -12.21 -13.07 0.86
CA ASP A 38 -12.93 -13.06 -0.42
C ASP A 38 -12.12 -12.37 -1.52
N VAL A 39 -11.42 -11.27 -1.20
CA VAL A 39 -10.49 -10.57 -2.09
C VAL A 39 -9.36 -11.49 -2.52
N LEU A 40 -8.67 -12.15 -1.59
CA LEU A 40 -7.56 -13.03 -1.93
C LEU A 40 -7.98 -14.24 -2.78
N VAL A 41 -9.13 -14.83 -2.47
CA VAL A 41 -9.72 -15.92 -3.28
C VAL A 41 -10.11 -15.43 -4.67
N HIS A 42 -10.67 -14.23 -4.77
CA HIS A 42 -11.02 -13.62 -6.05
C HIS A 42 -9.77 -13.36 -6.90
N LEU A 43 -8.73 -12.74 -6.33
CA LEU A 43 -7.48 -12.45 -7.01
C LEU A 43 -6.79 -13.71 -7.55
N GLU A 44 -6.81 -14.80 -6.77
CA GLU A 44 -6.29 -16.10 -7.23
C GLU A 44 -7.09 -16.62 -8.44
N ARG A 45 -8.42 -16.57 -8.40
CA ARG A 45 -9.30 -17.02 -9.50
C ARG A 45 -9.16 -16.15 -10.75
N ALA A 46 -8.93 -14.85 -10.58
CA ALA A 46 -8.66 -13.91 -11.66
C ALA A 46 -7.25 -14.03 -12.25
N GLY A 47 -6.39 -14.92 -11.71
CA GLY A 47 -5.01 -15.08 -12.16
C GLY A 47 -4.07 -13.96 -11.76
N PHE A 48 -4.43 -13.15 -10.75
CA PHE A 48 -3.52 -12.15 -10.21
C PHE A 48 -2.49 -12.81 -9.30
N ASP A 49 -1.26 -12.92 -9.79
CA ASP A 49 -0.15 -13.64 -9.16
C ASP A 49 0.68 -12.82 -8.18
N ALA A 50 0.36 -11.52 -8.05
CA ALA A 50 1.10 -10.56 -7.23
C ALA A 50 0.43 -10.26 -5.87
N ALA A 51 -0.26 -11.25 -5.30
CA ALA A 51 -0.85 -11.21 -3.96
C ALA A 51 -0.67 -12.56 -3.26
N PRO A 52 -0.71 -12.63 -1.91
CA PRO A 52 -0.74 -13.90 -1.21
C PRO A 52 -2.03 -14.67 -1.53
N ARG A 53 -1.96 -16.00 -1.47
CA ARG A 53 -3.14 -16.86 -1.52
C ARG A 53 -3.64 -17.10 -0.11
N TRP A 54 -4.95 -17.10 0.08
CA TRP A 54 -5.55 -17.54 1.31
C TRP A 54 -5.71 -19.08 1.27
N LEU A 55 -5.08 -19.77 2.22
CA LEU A 55 -4.97 -21.24 2.26
C LEU A 55 -5.87 -21.87 3.33
N GLY A 56 -6.74 -21.07 3.98
CA GLY A 56 -7.62 -21.54 5.05
C GLY A 56 -7.12 -21.17 6.44
N PHE A 57 -7.41 -22.05 7.40
CA PHE A 57 -7.04 -21.86 8.80
C PHE A 57 -6.12 -22.98 9.28
N ASP A 58 -5.24 -22.65 10.23
CA ASP A 58 -4.45 -23.66 10.92
C ASP A 58 -5.19 -24.23 12.15
N GLU A 59 -4.53 -25.20 12.83
CA GLU A 59 -5.07 -25.85 14.03
C GLU A 59 -5.33 -24.88 15.21
N LYS A 60 -4.70 -23.70 15.21
CA LYS A 60 -4.90 -22.63 16.20
C LYS A 60 -5.96 -21.62 15.75
N GLY A 61 -6.64 -21.84 14.63
CA GLY A 61 -7.64 -20.94 14.06
C GLY A 61 -7.07 -19.65 13.47
N ARG A 62 -5.76 -19.63 13.13
CA ARG A 62 -5.12 -18.49 12.47
C ARG A 62 -5.29 -18.58 10.96
N ASP A 63 -5.44 -17.43 10.29
CA ASP A 63 -5.39 -17.39 8.83
C ASP A 63 -4.04 -17.86 8.31
N VAL A 64 -4.08 -18.69 7.28
CA VAL A 64 -2.91 -19.21 6.57
C VAL A 64 -2.84 -18.55 5.22
N LEU A 65 -1.76 -17.82 4.97
CA LEU A 65 -1.48 -17.19 3.68
C LEU A 65 -0.23 -17.82 3.06
N SER A 66 -0.13 -17.83 1.73
CA SER A 66 1.11 -18.19 1.06
C SER A 66 2.20 -17.16 1.38
N TRP A 67 3.44 -17.63 1.53
CA TRP A 67 4.60 -16.76 1.60
C TRP A 67 4.93 -16.20 0.21
N ILE A 68 5.33 -14.93 0.16
CA ILE A 68 5.87 -14.29 -1.05
C ILE A 68 7.32 -13.95 -0.76
N ASP A 69 8.26 -14.56 -1.49
CA ASP A 69 9.67 -14.22 -1.38
C ASP A 69 9.95 -12.81 -1.88
N GLY A 70 10.81 -12.10 -1.20
CA GLY A 70 11.21 -10.75 -1.51
C GLY A 70 11.49 -9.96 -0.24
N GLU A 71 11.66 -8.68 -0.36
CA GLU A 71 11.99 -7.78 0.74
C GLU A 71 10.87 -6.76 0.94
N THR A 72 10.44 -6.56 2.17
CA THR A 72 9.62 -5.40 2.55
C THR A 72 10.54 -4.22 2.92
N LEU A 73 10.00 -3.00 2.95
CA LEU A 73 10.80 -1.84 3.37
C LEU A 73 11.31 -1.96 4.80
N THR A 74 10.59 -2.67 5.66
CA THR A 74 11.01 -2.92 7.04
C THR A 74 12.24 -3.81 7.11
N GLU A 75 12.27 -4.89 6.31
CA GLU A 75 13.42 -5.80 6.23
C GLU A 75 14.66 -5.13 5.62
N ARG A 76 14.46 -4.11 4.78
CA ARG A 76 15.54 -3.27 4.25
C ARG A 76 16.09 -2.26 5.27
N GLY A 77 15.58 -2.24 6.51
CA GLY A 77 15.92 -1.23 7.50
C GLY A 77 15.45 0.18 7.13
N GLN A 78 14.56 0.29 6.15
CA GLN A 78 13.93 1.55 5.77
C GLN A 78 12.68 1.73 6.62
N MET A 79 12.75 2.67 7.57
CA MET A 79 11.61 2.94 8.44
C MET A 79 10.43 3.50 7.65
N HIS A 80 9.24 3.14 8.10
CA HIS A 80 7.98 3.67 7.60
C HIS A 80 8.02 5.21 7.58
N PRO A 81 7.76 5.89 6.43
CA PRO A 81 7.92 7.35 6.32
C PRO A 81 7.01 8.14 7.26
N TYR A 82 6.00 7.48 7.83
CA TYR A 82 5.06 8.06 8.80
C TYR A 82 5.42 7.78 10.27
N ILE A 83 6.31 6.82 10.56
CA ILE A 83 6.66 6.41 11.93
C ILE A 83 8.01 6.97 12.37
N GLY A 84 8.92 7.26 11.43
CA GLY A 84 10.27 7.74 11.73
C GLY A 84 10.56 9.14 11.17
N ASP A 85 11.52 9.83 11.77
CA ASP A 85 12.07 11.10 11.31
C ASP A 85 13.27 10.86 10.37
N PRO A 86 13.46 11.66 9.29
CA PRO A 86 12.61 12.72 8.75
C PRO A 86 11.74 12.24 7.57
N PRO A 87 10.59 12.87 7.35
CA PRO A 87 9.80 12.65 6.14
C PRO A 87 10.61 13.00 4.89
N GLY A 88 10.48 12.21 3.82
CA GLY A 88 11.16 12.45 2.54
C GLY A 88 12.46 11.67 2.32
N ARG A 89 12.82 10.71 3.19
CA ARG A 89 13.97 9.81 2.93
C ARG A 89 13.68 8.68 1.95
N LEU A 90 12.42 8.24 1.81
CA LEU A 90 12.05 7.28 0.79
C LEU A 90 11.94 8.02 -0.54
N THR A 91 12.96 7.92 -1.35
CA THR A 91 12.94 8.39 -2.74
C THR A 91 12.83 7.18 -3.66
N PHE A 92 11.73 7.12 -4.39
CA PHE A 92 11.54 6.11 -5.43
C PHE A 92 11.98 6.69 -6.77
N SER A 93 12.64 5.89 -7.59
CA SER A 93 12.93 6.26 -8.98
C SER A 93 11.65 6.30 -9.81
N ASP A 94 11.69 6.98 -10.95
CA ASP A 94 10.57 7.00 -11.90
C ASP A 94 10.19 5.58 -12.35
N GLN A 95 11.17 4.71 -12.52
CA GLN A 95 10.95 3.30 -12.87
C GLN A 95 10.18 2.56 -11.77
N GLN A 96 10.54 2.78 -10.50
CA GLN A 96 9.86 2.17 -9.36
C GLN A 96 8.43 2.68 -9.24
N ILE A 97 8.21 3.99 -9.36
CA ILE A 97 6.86 4.59 -9.34
C ILE A 97 6.01 4.02 -10.48
N ALA A 98 6.54 3.97 -11.69
CA ALA A 98 5.84 3.41 -12.84
C ALA A 98 5.46 1.94 -12.61
N ALA A 99 6.39 1.13 -12.09
CA ALA A 99 6.14 -0.28 -11.81
C ALA A 99 5.09 -0.49 -10.70
N VAL A 100 5.09 0.37 -9.67
CA VAL A 100 4.04 0.38 -8.63
C VAL A 100 2.67 0.69 -9.24
N MET A 101 2.59 1.69 -10.12
CA MET A 101 1.33 2.06 -10.76
C MET A 101 0.83 0.99 -11.74
N HIS A 102 1.72 0.27 -12.42
CA HIS A 102 1.35 -0.91 -13.20
C HIS A 102 0.84 -2.05 -12.32
N LEU A 103 1.47 -2.30 -11.17
CA LEU A 103 0.99 -3.30 -10.21
C LEU A 103 -0.41 -2.95 -9.70
N LEU A 104 -0.65 -1.68 -9.34
CA LEU A 104 -1.95 -1.19 -8.91
C LEU A 104 -3.00 -1.31 -10.02
N ARG A 105 -2.64 -1.01 -11.28
CA ARG A 105 -3.55 -1.19 -12.42
C ARG A 105 -3.94 -2.66 -12.59
N ARG A 106 -2.99 -3.58 -12.60
CA ARG A 106 -3.25 -5.02 -12.67
C ARG A 106 -4.15 -5.51 -11.54
N TYR A 107 -3.96 -4.97 -10.33
CA TYR A 107 -4.81 -5.27 -9.19
C TYR A 107 -6.26 -4.84 -9.44
N HIS A 108 -6.50 -3.62 -9.90
CA HIS A 108 -7.85 -3.13 -10.19
C HIS A 108 -8.48 -3.90 -11.37
N ASP A 109 -7.72 -4.20 -12.42
CA ASP A 109 -8.21 -4.95 -13.58
C ASP A 109 -8.71 -6.37 -13.22
N ALA A 110 -8.19 -6.95 -12.13
CA ALA A 110 -8.66 -8.25 -11.65
C ALA A 110 -10.12 -8.24 -11.16
N PHE A 111 -10.69 -7.07 -10.84
CA PHE A 111 -12.06 -6.93 -10.37
C PHE A 111 -13.06 -6.49 -11.46
N GLY A 112 -12.60 -6.07 -12.62
CA GLY A 112 -13.48 -5.50 -13.66
C GLY A 112 -14.22 -4.25 -13.15
N ASP A 113 -15.56 -4.24 -13.24
CA ASP A 113 -16.38 -3.10 -12.85
C ASP A 113 -16.65 -3.03 -11.33
N ASP A 114 -16.47 -4.14 -10.60
CA ASP A 114 -16.73 -4.26 -9.16
C ASP A 114 -15.46 -4.00 -8.33
N VAL A 115 -14.88 -2.82 -8.48
CA VAL A 115 -13.58 -2.49 -7.88
C VAL A 115 -13.58 -2.59 -6.36
N ILE A 116 -12.65 -3.37 -5.86
CA ILE A 116 -12.26 -3.38 -4.44
C ILE A 116 -10.94 -2.61 -4.31
N CYS A 117 -10.97 -1.48 -3.61
CA CYS A 117 -9.75 -0.77 -3.26
C CYS A 117 -8.95 -1.56 -2.23
N HIS A 118 -7.62 -1.51 -2.33
CA HIS A 118 -6.73 -2.05 -1.31
C HIS A 118 -6.80 -1.26 -0.01
N GLY A 119 -7.01 0.05 -0.10
CA GLY A 119 -7.18 0.97 1.01
C GLY A 119 -5.89 1.35 1.76
N ASP A 120 -4.78 0.66 1.49
CA ASP A 120 -3.45 0.93 2.05
C ASP A 120 -2.33 0.54 1.07
N PHE A 121 -2.47 0.92 -0.21
CA PHE A 121 -1.49 0.62 -1.26
C PHE A 121 -0.23 1.50 -1.12
N GLY A 122 0.45 1.32 0.02
CA GLY A 122 1.63 2.07 0.41
C GLY A 122 2.93 1.28 0.26
N PRO A 123 4.10 1.95 0.32
CA PRO A 123 5.41 1.32 0.12
C PRO A 123 5.71 0.17 1.08
N TRP A 124 5.13 0.18 2.26
CA TRP A 124 5.30 -0.84 3.31
C TRP A 124 4.54 -2.14 3.02
N ASN A 125 3.49 -2.07 2.19
CA ASN A 125 2.68 -3.20 1.77
C ASN A 125 3.11 -3.75 0.39
N ILE A 126 4.26 -3.33 -0.11
CA ILE A 126 4.87 -3.85 -1.34
C ILE A 126 6.01 -4.79 -0.99
N VAL A 127 6.00 -5.98 -1.58
CA VAL A 127 7.15 -6.89 -1.61
C VAL A 127 8.01 -6.54 -2.83
N TRP A 128 9.29 -6.31 -2.59
CA TRP A 128 10.25 -5.89 -3.61
C TRP A 128 11.17 -7.04 -4.00
N ARG A 129 11.45 -7.16 -5.28
CA ARG A 129 12.48 -8.07 -5.83
C ARG A 129 13.38 -7.30 -6.79
N ASN A 130 14.68 -7.42 -6.62
CA ASN A 130 15.66 -6.74 -7.46
C ASN A 130 15.39 -5.22 -7.57
N GLY A 131 14.92 -4.61 -6.49
CA GLY A 131 14.62 -3.18 -6.42
C GLY A 131 13.32 -2.74 -7.09
N LEU A 132 12.52 -3.66 -7.63
CA LEU A 132 11.22 -3.38 -8.25
C LEU A 132 10.07 -3.99 -7.43
N PRO A 133 8.86 -3.40 -7.47
CA PRO A 133 7.68 -3.96 -6.84
C PRO A 133 7.32 -5.28 -7.52
N PHE A 134 7.12 -6.31 -6.71
CA PHE A 134 6.77 -7.65 -7.16
C PHE A 134 5.33 -8.03 -6.79
N ALA A 135 4.92 -7.77 -5.55
CA ALA A 135 3.60 -8.12 -5.05
C ALA A 135 3.10 -7.09 -4.02
N VAL A 136 1.82 -7.12 -3.75
CA VAL A 136 1.15 -6.35 -2.70
C VAL A 136 0.64 -7.29 -1.62
N ILE A 137 0.74 -6.89 -0.36
CA ILE A 137 0.33 -7.63 0.84
C ILE A 137 -0.53 -6.75 1.73
N ASP A 138 -1.18 -7.35 2.74
CA ASP A 138 -1.95 -6.66 3.79
C ASP A 138 -3.25 -6.00 3.29
N PHE A 139 -4.23 -6.84 2.98
CA PHE A 139 -5.54 -6.47 2.44
C PHE A 139 -6.59 -6.15 3.53
N ASP A 140 -6.17 -5.88 4.77
CA ASP A 140 -7.09 -5.65 5.89
C ASP A 140 -7.92 -4.38 5.76
N ASN A 141 -7.41 -3.41 5.01
CA ASN A 141 -8.09 -2.15 4.74
C ASN A 141 -8.89 -2.17 3.43
N ALA A 142 -9.05 -3.35 2.80
CA ALA A 142 -9.79 -3.45 1.55
C ALA A 142 -11.25 -3.04 1.71
N TYR A 143 -11.79 -2.33 0.71
CA TYR A 143 -13.18 -1.89 0.69
C TYR A 143 -13.68 -1.67 -0.74
N ARG A 144 -15.01 -1.73 -0.94
CA ARG A 144 -15.60 -1.36 -2.22
C ARG A 144 -15.49 0.15 -2.43
N GLY A 145 -14.87 0.57 -3.53
CA GLY A 145 -14.58 1.97 -3.76
C GLY A 145 -14.28 2.33 -5.21
N ASP A 146 -13.80 3.53 -5.41
CA ASP A 146 -13.38 4.07 -6.70
C ASP A 146 -11.86 3.88 -6.86
N VAL A 147 -11.40 3.40 -8.01
CA VAL A 147 -9.96 3.26 -8.33
C VAL A 147 -9.16 4.53 -8.03
N ALA A 148 -9.80 5.71 -8.16
CA ALA A 148 -9.18 6.99 -7.86
C ALA A 148 -8.74 7.12 -6.40
N ASP A 149 -9.31 6.35 -5.49
CA ASP A 149 -8.96 6.38 -4.07
C ASP A 149 -7.58 5.74 -3.82
N ASP A 150 -7.37 4.54 -4.36
CA ASP A 150 -6.06 3.87 -4.27
C ASP A 150 -5.00 4.58 -5.12
N VAL A 151 -5.38 5.13 -6.29
CA VAL A 151 -4.48 5.94 -7.11
C VAL A 151 -4.02 7.18 -6.35
N ALA A 152 -4.93 7.91 -5.71
CA ALA A 152 -4.57 9.09 -4.91
C ALA A 152 -3.69 8.72 -3.71
N TYR A 153 -4.01 7.60 -3.04
CA TYR A 153 -3.22 7.07 -1.94
C TYR A 153 -1.80 6.73 -2.40
N ALA A 154 -1.65 5.95 -3.48
CA ALA A 154 -0.35 5.57 -4.03
C ALA A 154 0.47 6.81 -4.46
N LEU A 155 -0.13 7.76 -5.18
CA LEU A 155 0.53 9.01 -5.55
C LEU A 155 1.04 9.75 -4.32
N ARG A 156 0.21 9.89 -3.27
CA ARG A 156 0.60 10.55 -2.04
C ARG A 156 1.79 9.86 -1.37
N MET A 157 1.79 8.51 -1.29
CA MET A 157 2.80 7.75 -0.58
C MET A 157 4.13 7.64 -1.34
N PHE A 158 4.09 7.51 -2.67
CA PHE A 158 5.29 7.30 -3.47
C PHE A 158 5.93 8.59 -4.00
N ILE A 159 5.17 9.69 -4.11
CA ILE A 159 5.67 11.00 -4.55
C ILE A 159 6.00 11.93 -3.38
N SER A 160 5.30 11.76 -2.23
CA SER A 160 5.57 12.50 -0.98
C SER A 160 5.41 14.02 -1.12
N TYR A 161 4.25 14.48 -1.62
CA TYR A 161 3.94 15.90 -1.78
C TYR A 161 4.13 16.69 -0.47
N GLY A 162 4.77 17.85 -0.57
CA GLY A 162 5.04 18.71 0.57
C GLY A 162 6.24 18.31 1.44
N PHE A 163 6.78 17.09 1.25
CA PHE A 163 7.94 16.59 2.02
C PHE A 163 9.14 16.26 1.15
N ALA A 164 8.92 15.98 -0.14
CA ALA A 164 10.02 15.73 -1.07
C ALA A 164 10.89 16.98 -1.23
N ARG A 165 12.21 16.78 -1.27
CA ARG A 165 13.18 17.86 -1.56
C ARG A 165 13.17 18.30 -3.03
N ALA A 166 12.40 17.62 -3.89
CA ALA A 166 12.29 17.93 -5.29
C ALA A 166 11.46 19.21 -5.53
N ALA A 167 11.80 19.93 -6.61
CA ALA A 167 11.04 21.11 -7.02
C ALA A 167 9.57 20.71 -7.36
N PRO A 168 8.59 21.61 -7.15
CA PRO A 168 7.20 21.34 -7.48
C PRO A 168 6.97 20.85 -8.91
N ALA A 169 7.64 21.42 -9.90
CA ALA A 169 7.57 21.00 -11.30
C ALA A 169 7.99 19.53 -11.51
N GLU A 170 8.99 19.07 -10.76
CA GLU A 170 9.42 17.68 -10.80
C GLU A 170 8.39 16.73 -10.18
N LEU A 171 7.75 17.11 -9.09
CA LEU A 171 6.68 16.30 -8.48
C LEU A 171 5.47 16.20 -9.43
N VAL A 172 5.12 17.29 -10.11
CA VAL A 172 4.07 17.30 -11.15
C VAL A 172 4.45 16.40 -12.33
N ARG A 173 5.70 16.49 -12.81
CA ARG A 173 6.22 15.62 -13.88
C ARG A 173 6.11 14.14 -13.49
N ARG A 174 6.54 13.79 -12.26
CA ARG A 174 6.45 12.42 -11.72
C ARG A 174 5.00 11.95 -11.61
N THR A 175 4.09 12.80 -11.14
CA THR A 175 2.66 12.49 -11.08
C THR A 175 2.09 12.15 -12.45
N ARG A 176 2.40 12.96 -13.46
CA ARG A 176 1.97 12.69 -14.84
C ARG A 176 2.56 11.39 -15.39
N ALA A 177 3.83 11.08 -15.07
CA ALA A 177 4.46 9.82 -15.45
C ALA A 177 3.80 8.62 -14.76
N ALA A 178 3.50 8.73 -13.47
CA ALA A 178 2.80 7.73 -12.69
C ALA A 178 1.40 7.41 -13.27
N LEU A 179 0.62 8.44 -13.60
CA LEU A 179 -0.71 8.26 -14.19
C LEU A 179 -0.67 7.67 -15.59
N ARG A 180 0.34 8.03 -16.42
CA ARG A 180 0.56 7.34 -17.71
C ARG A 180 0.86 5.87 -17.52
N ALA A 181 1.65 5.51 -16.53
CA ALA A 181 1.97 4.12 -16.21
C ALA A 181 0.73 3.36 -15.69
N TYR A 182 -0.14 4.01 -14.92
CA TYR A 182 -1.43 3.44 -14.52
C TYR A 182 -2.40 3.26 -15.70
N GLY A 183 -2.29 4.10 -16.73
CA GLY A 183 -3.10 4.01 -17.95
C GLY A 183 -4.47 4.70 -17.86
N ALA A 184 -4.64 5.67 -16.95
CA ALA A 184 -5.86 6.48 -16.86
C ALA A 184 -5.55 7.94 -16.48
N SER A 185 -6.49 8.83 -16.80
CA SER A 185 -6.42 10.25 -16.44
C SER A 185 -7.33 10.55 -15.26
N PHE A 186 -6.85 11.39 -14.36
CA PHE A 186 -7.59 11.86 -13.19
C PHE A 186 -7.42 13.36 -13.01
N HIS A 187 -8.43 14.00 -12.43
CA HIS A 187 -8.28 15.37 -11.97
C HIS A 187 -7.50 15.35 -10.65
N VAL A 188 -6.17 15.39 -10.75
CA VAL A 188 -5.22 15.17 -9.64
C VAL A 188 -5.52 16.01 -8.41
N PRO A 189 -5.79 17.34 -8.52
CA PRO A 189 -6.12 18.13 -7.34
C PRO A 189 -7.35 17.63 -6.57
N ALA A 190 -8.36 17.12 -7.27
CA ALA A 190 -9.58 16.63 -6.63
C ALA A 190 -9.35 15.29 -5.91
N ILE A 191 -8.67 14.34 -6.57
CA ILE A 191 -8.42 13.03 -5.95
C ILE A 191 -7.47 13.14 -4.74
N LEU A 192 -6.45 14.00 -4.80
CA LEU A 192 -5.55 14.24 -3.67
C LEU A 192 -6.26 14.98 -2.52
N ALA A 193 -7.11 15.97 -2.80
CA ALA A 193 -7.90 16.63 -1.76
C ALA A 193 -8.78 15.63 -1.02
N ARG A 194 -9.48 14.75 -1.75
CA ARG A 194 -10.32 13.69 -1.19
C ARG A 194 -9.49 12.70 -0.35
N GLU A 195 -8.28 12.35 -0.82
CA GLU A 195 -7.39 11.48 -0.04
C GLU A 195 -6.91 12.16 1.25
N TYR A 196 -6.64 13.46 1.24
CA TYR A 196 -6.27 14.17 2.47
C TYR A 196 -7.40 14.21 3.49
N ASP A 197 -8.66 14.33 3.06
CA ASP A 197 -9.83 14.25 3.95
C ASP A 197 -9.94 12.85 4.58
N ARG A 198 -9.81 11.80 3.78
CA ARG A 198 -9.79 10.41 4.27
C ARG A 198 -8.61 10.13 5.21
N ALA A 199 -7.45 10.67 4.89
CA ALA A 199 -6.27 10.52 5.74
C ALA A 199 -6.47 11.22 7.09
N GLU A 200 -7.13 12.36 7.12
CA GLU A 200 -7.47 13.07 8.35
C GLU A 200 -8.41 12.25 9.22
N GLU A 201 -9.48 11.69 8.64
CA GLU A 201 -10.40 10.80 9.34
C GLU A 201 -9.70 9.55 9.89
N ARG A 202 -8.86 8.90 9.06
CA ARG A 202 -8.05 7.74 9.47
C ARG A 202 -7.14 8.08 10.64
N CYS A 203 -6.43 9.20 10.55
CA CYS A 203 -5.52 9.65 11.60
C CYS A 203 -6.26 9.96 12.90
N ARG A 204 -7.42 10.60 12.84
CA ARG A 204 -8.24 10.90 14.03
C ARG A 204 -8.78 9.62 14.67
N ARG A 205 -9.32 8.70 13.87
CA ARG A 205 -9.87 7.41 14.34
C ARG A 205 -8.83 6.55 15.05
N ASN A 206 -7.59 6.54 14.52
CA ASN A 206 -6.51 5.70 15.03
C ASN A 206 -5.56 6.44 15.99
N HIS A 207 -5.87 7.69 16.35
CA HIS A 207 -5.03 8.53 17.23
C HIS A 207 -3.58 8.74 16.70
N TRP A 208 -3.43 8.82 15.38
CA TRP A 208 -2.13 9.01 14.72
C TRP A 208 -1.75 10.50 14.64
N HIS A 209 -1.41 11.08 15.79
CA HIS A 209 -1.17 12.52 15.92
C HIS A 209 -0.01 13.02 15.06
N ARG A 210 1.07 12.23 14.91
CA ARG A 210 2.22 12.60 14.08
C ARG A 210 1.86 12.70 12.59
N GLN A 211 1.05 11.77 12.10
CA GLN A 211 0.57 11.76 10.72
C GLN A 211 -0.43 12.88 10.48
N LEU A 212 -1.33 13.10 11.43
CA LEU A 212 -2.30 14.19 11.39
C LEU A 212 -1.60 15.55 11.28
N ALA A 213 -0.50 15.77 12.01
CA ALA A 213 0.28 17.01 11.99
C ALA A 213 0.96 17.29 10.63
N LYS A 214 1.07 16.31 9.73
CA LYS A 214 1.66 16.47 8.39
C LYS A 214 0.67 16.95 7.34
N LEU A 215 -0.61 16.67 7.50
CA LEU A 215 -1.66 17.01 6.52
C LEU A 215 -1.74 18.50 6.15
N PRO A 216 -1.58 19.47 7.07
CA PRO A 216 -1.59 20.88 6.70
C PRO A 216 -0.52 21.24 5.66
N MET A 217 0.68 20.65 5.73
CA MET A 217 1.76 20.89 4.77
C MET A 217 1.44 20.29 3.40
N GLU A 218 0.90 19.07 3.36
CA GLU A 218 0.47 18.42 2.11
C GLU A 218 -0.66 19.21 1.42
N ARG A 219 -1.64 19.69 2.20
CA ARG A 219 -2.74 20.53 1.71
C ARG A 219 -2.24 21.90 1.19
N ALA A 220 -1.32 22.53 1.91
CA ALA A 220 -0.72 23.79 1.48
C ALA A 220 0.07 23.63 0.19
N TRP A 221 0.85 22.54 0.07
CA TRP A 221 1.57 22.23 -1.17
C TRP A 221 0.60 22.05 -2.35
N LEU A 222 -0.48 21.28 -2.18
CA LEU A 222 -1.49 21.07 -3.21
C LEU A 222 -2.17 22.38 -3.63
N ALA A 223 -2.53 23.23 -2.66
CA ALA A 223 -3.16 24.52 -2.94
C ALA A 223 -2.25 25.43 -3.76
N ALA A 224 -0.96 25.49 -3.43
CA ALA A 224 0.03 26.30 -4.12
C ALA A 224 0.34 25.80 -5.55
N ASN A 225 0.12 24.50 -5.85
CA ASN A 225 0.49 23.90 -7.13
C ASN A 225 -0.71 23.39 -7.94
N ARG A 226 -1.94 23.74 -7.55
CA ARG A 226 -3.19 23.24 -8.13
C ARG A 226 -3.28 23.44 -9.64
N GLY A 227 -2.81 24.57 -10.17
CA GLY A 227 -2.85 24.90 -11.59
C GLY A 227 -1.75 24.25 -12.43
N ALA A 228 -0.85 23.47 -11.81
CA ALA A 228 0.27 22.84 -12.52
C ALA A 228 -0.03 21.42 -13.02
N PHE A 229 -1.15 20.81 -12.58
CA PHE A 229 -1.55 19.45 -12.96
C PHE A 229 -2.32 19.36 -14.27
#